data_7ae3c0460d593695f90f8a6b23d20e20
#
_entry.id   7ae3c0460d593695f90f8a6b23d20e20
#
_cell.length_a   1.000
_cell.length_b   1.000
_cell.length_c   1.000
_cell.angle_alpha   90.00
_cell.angle_beta   90.00
_cell.angle_gamma   90.00
#
_symmetry.space_group_name_H-M   'P 1'
#
loop_
_entity.id
_entity.type
_entity.pdbx_description
1 polymer ?
#
loop_
_entity_poly.entity_id
_entity_poly.type
_entity_poly.pdbx_seq_one_letter_code
_entity_poly.pdbx_strand_id
1 'polypeptide(L)'
;SPLLRKPLSDCFGDDPEAIQTMHFYEGSEHERHQDQYYLPDCMSAWIAMTIVDQENGALRVQPGSHKGRLITKTDVPLEFLQAETYEDQQKNRYFPEVDKVFIENGNEEVSIFVNQGDVVLFHGRLIHSGSTVLKKGSPRHALACHYIPFQSENWDRDWPRISFDGKRRIKYRSND
;
A
#
# COMPACT_ATOMS: atom_id res chain seq x y z
N SER A 1 15.27 4.02 -7.26
CA SER A 1 15.87 3.68 -8.54
C SER A 1 15.31 4.58 -9.64
N PRO A 2 16.14 5.13 -10.56
CA PRO A 2 15.66 5.93 -11.69
C PRO A 2 14.64 5.20 -12.57
N LEU A 3 14.70 3.87 -12.62
CA LEU A 3 13.76 3.03 -13.38
C LEU A 3 12.30 3.16 -12.91
N LEU A 4 12.06 3.52 -11.65
CA LEU A 4 10.71 3.71 -11.12
C LEU A 4 10.16 5.12 -11.35
N ARG A 5 11.04 6.12 -11.55
CA ARG A 5 10.62 7.51 -11.67
C ARG A 5 9.64 7.70 -12.82
N LYS A 6 10.04 7.24 -14.02
CA LYS A 6 9.21 7.47 -15.22
C LYS A 6 7.82 6.80 -15.13
N PRO A 7 7.70 5.49 -14.82
CA PRO A 7 6.39 4.86 -14.67
C PRO A 7 5.50 5.54 -13.61
N LEU A 8 6.08 5.92 -12.47
CA LEU A 8 5.33 6.63 -11.43
C LEU A 8 4.90 8.03 -11.88
N SER A 9 5.81 8.79 -12.56
CA SER A 9 5.45 10.09 -13.10
C SER A 9 4.35 10.01 -14.15
N ASP A 10 4.40 9.00 -15.02
CA ASP A 10 3.36 8.79 -16.03
C ASP A 10 1.99 8.49 -15.38
N CYS A 11 1.97 7.76 -14.27
CA CYS A 11 0.75 7.48 -13.52
C CYS A 11 0.21 8.67 -12.75
N PHE A 12 1.10 9.46 -12.13
CA PHE A 12 0.69 10.64 -11.36
C PHE A 12 0.40 11.88 -12.22
N GLY A 13 0.99 11.96 -13.42
CA GLY A 13 1.08 13.21 -14.17
C GLY A 13 1.97 14.26 -13.50
N ASP A 14 2.84 13.85 -12.58
CA ASP A 14 3.66 14.69 -11.70
C ASP A 14 4.93 13.96 -11.26
N ASP A 15 5.90 14.67 -10.69
CA ASP A 15 7.10 14.04 -10.12
C ASP A 15 6.75 13.25 -8.83
N PRO A 16 7.17 11.99 -8.73
CA PRO A 16 6.91 11.18 -7.54
C PRO A 16 7.89 11.46 -6.42
N GLU A 17 7.41 11.45 -5.19
CA GLU A 17 8.19 11.50 -3.96
C GLU A 17 7.95 10.29 -3.09
N ALA A 18 9.02 9.66 -2.62
CA ALA A 18 8.95 8.54 -1.69
C ALA A 18 8.57 9.03 -0.29
N ILE A 19 7.65 8.33 0.36
CA ILE A 19 7.13 8.67 1.69
C ILE A 19 7.30 7.55 2.71
N GLN A 20 7.34 6.30 2.26
CA GLN A 20 7.48 5.14 3.13
C GLN A 20 8.15 4.00 2.39
N THR A 21 8.90 3.19 3.12
CA THR A 21 9.45 1.92 2.65
C THR A 21 9.33 0.88 3.75
N MET A 22 8.83 -0.31 3.39
CA MET A 22 8.73 -1.46 4.29
C MET A 22 9.44 -2.66 3.65
N HIS A 23 10.25 -3.37 4.45
CA HIS A 23 10.91 -4.58 4.03
C HIS A 23 10.24 -5.80 4.68
N PHE A 24 9.76 -6.69 3.87
CA PHE A 24 9.18 -7.98 4.29
C PHE A 24 10.20 -9.08 4.07
N TYR A 25 10.48 -9.88 5.09
CA TYR A 25 11.40 -11.01 5.04
C TYR A 25 10.71 -12.33 4.72
N GLU A 26 9.39 -12.38 4.88
CA GLU A 26 8.54 -13.56 4.65
C GLU A 26 7.13 -13.13 4.20
N GLY A 27 6.28 -14.09 3.85
CA GLY A 27 4.88 -13.84 3.56
C GLY A 27 4.16 -13.28 4.80
N SER A 28 3.40 -12.19 4.63
CA SER A 28 2.81 -11.47 5.75
C SER A 28 1.37 -11.89 6.08
N GLU A 29 0.68 -12.61 5.18
CA GLU A 29 -0.75 -12.92 5.33
C GLU A 29 -1.60 -11.70 5.72
N HIS A 30 -1.18 -10.52 5.21
CA HIS A 30 -1.80 -9.25 5.58
C HIS A 30 -3.24 -9.20 5.06
N GLU A 31 -4.16 -8.77 5.93
CA GLU A 31 -5.59 -8.61 5.59
C GLU A 31 -5.81 -7.64 4.43
N ARG A 32 -6.97 -7.78 3.76
CA ARG A 32 -7.35 -6.87 2.67
C ARG A 32 -7.41 -5.43 3.13
N HIS A 33 -6.78 -4.55 2.38
CA HIS A 33 -6.75 -3.13 2.68
C HIS A 33 -6.56 -2.27 1.43
N GLN A 34 -6.70 -0.96 1.61
CA GLN A 34 -6.38 0.08 0.66
C GLN A 34 -5.29 0.97 1.28
N ASP A 35 -4.13 1.09 0.64
CA ASP A 35 -3.03 1.92 1.16
C ASP A 35 -3.43 3.38 1.37
N GLN A 36 -4.30 3.92 0.51
CA GLN A 36 -4.77 5.32 0.63
C GLN A 36 -5.61 5.59 1.88
N TYR A 37 -6.08 4.58 2.58
CA TYR A 37 -6.65 4.78 3.90
C TYR A 37 -5.61 5.32 4.89
N TYR A 38 -4.36 4.89 4.77
CA TYR A 38 -3.25 5.28 5.64
C TYR A 38 -2.39 6.39 5.05
N LEU A 39 -2.20 6.37 3.74
CA LEU A 39 -1.24 7.17 2.97
C LEU A 39 -1.98 7.87 1.82
N PRO A 40 -2.57 9.07 2.04
CA PRO A 40 -3.31 9.79 1.01
C PRO A 40 -2.52 9.94 -0.29
N ASP A 41 -3.22 9.86 -1.42
CA ASP A 41 -2.71 10.04 -2.79
C ASP A 41 -1.61 9.05 -3.21
N CYS A 42 -1.35 7.98 -2.46
CA CYS A 42 -0.23 7.10 -2.75
C CYS A 42 -0.44 6.19 -3.95
N MET A 43 0.69 5.82 -4.53
CA MET A 43 0.90 4.61 -5.32
C MET A 43 1.97 3.76 -4.67
N SER A 44 1.87 2.45 -4.87
CA SER A 44 2.78 1.48 -4.30
C SER A 44 3.61 0.82 -5.36
N ALA A 45 4.91 0.70 -5.12
CA ALA A 45 5.84 -0.13 -5.88
C ALA A 45 6.29 -1.29 -4.98
N TRP A 46 5.77 -2.47 -5.26
CA TRP A 46 6.13 -3.68 -4.55
C TRP A 46 7.20 -4.44 -5.35
N ILE A 47 8.41 -4.52 -4.81
CA ILE A 47 9.59 -5.04 -5.48
C ILE A 47 9.88 -6.43 -4.93
N ALA A 48 9.85 -7.45 -5.76
CA ALA A 48 10.21 -8.81 -5.40
C ALA A 48 11.73 -8.95 -5.26
N MET A 49 12.21 -9.23 -4.06
CA MET A 49 13.64 -9.45 -3.80
C MET A 49 14.03 -10.94 -3.83
N THR A 50 13.04 -11.81 -3.89
CA THR A 50 13.14 -13.25 -4.16
C THR A 50 12.02 -13.64 -5.12
N ILE A 51 12.04 -14.87 -5.62
CA ILE A 51 10.90 -15.42 -6.39
C ILE A 51 9.67 -15.45 -5.49
N VAL A 52 8.51 -15.08 -6.05
CA VAL A 52 7.21 -15.10 -5.39
C VAL A 52 6.28 -16.04 -6.14
N ASP A 53 5.80 -17.05 -5.45
CA ASP A 53 4.98 -18.12 -6.00
C ASP A 53 3.74 -18.41 -5.12
N GLN A 54 3.04 -19.49 -5.45
CA GLN A 54 1.84 -19.89 -4.72
C GLN A 54 2.09 -20.41 -3.30
N GLU A 55 3.34 -20.76 -2.95
CA GLU A 55 3.68 -21.43 -1.67
C GLU A 55 4.18 -20.45 -0.61
N ASN A 56 4.77 -19.31 -1.04
CA ASN A 56 5.53 -18.44 -0.14
C ASN A 56 4.82 -17.12 0.22
N GLY A 57 3.53 -17.00 -0.03
CA GLY A 57 2.75 -15.82 0.40
C GLY A 57 2.77 -14.68 -0.62
N ALA A 58 2.25 -14.92 -1.81
CA ALA A 58 2.15 -13.95 -2.88
C ALA A 58 1.28 -12.73 -2.52
N LEU A 59 1.52 -11.60 -3.18
CA LEU A 59 0.59 -10.47 -3.18
C LEU A 59 -0.69 -10.88 -3.90
N ARG A 60 -1.86 -10.58 -3.30
CA ARG A 60 -3.17 -10.76 -3.92
C ARG A 60 -3.79 -9.39 -4.17
N VAL A 61 -4.44 -9.24 -5.30
CA VAL A 61 -5.08 -7.98 -5.69
C VAL A 61 -6.47 -8.24 -6.24
N GLN A 62 -7.38 -7.30 -6.04
CA GLN A 62 -8.68 -7.28 -6.72
C GLN A 62 -8.59 -6.33 -7.93
N PRO A 63 -8.46 -6.85 -9.18
CA PRO A 63 -8.35 -6.01 -10.36
C PRO A 63 -9.56 -5.07 -10.51
N GLY A 64 -9.28 -3.80 -10.82
CA GLY A 64 -10.33 -2.79 -11.01
C GLY A 64 -10.86 -2.13 -9.73
N SER A 65 -10.59 -2.67 -8.53
CA SER A 65 -11.09 -2.13 -7.26
C SER A 65 -10.65 -0.68 -6.97
N HIS A 66 -9.54 -0.23 -7.56
CA HIS A 66 -9.09 1.17 -7.45
C HIS A 66 -10.08 2.20 -8.04
N LYS A 67 -11.03 1.75 -8.88
CA LYS A 67 -12.11 2.57 -9.44
C LYS A 67 -13.35 2.59 -8.53
N GLY A 68 -13.42 1.68 -7.58
CA GLY A 68 -14.50 1.57 -6.61
C GLY A 68 -14.39 2.59 -5.46
N ARG A 69 -15.14 2.33 -4.39
CA ARG A 69 -15.16 3.19 -3.21
C ARG A 69 -13.83 3.15 -2.46
N LEU A 70 -13.30 4.32 -2.12
CA LEU A 70 -12.23 4.45 -1.13
C LEU A 70 -12.86 4.55 0.27
N ILE A 71 -12.37 3.72 1.18
CA ILE A 71 -12.68 3.86 2.60
C ILE A 71 -11.78 4.93 3.18
N THR A 72 -12.37 5.92 3.83
CA THR A 72 -11.66 7.04 4.43
C THR A 72 -11.72 6.98 5.96
N LYS A 73 -10.89 7.79 6.62
CA LYS A 73 -10.95 7.93 8.08
C LYS A 73 -12.28 8.53 8.58
N THR A 74 -13.03 9.20 7.69
CA THR A 74 -14.37 9.68 8.01
C THR A 74 -15.39 8.54 8.03
N ASP A 75 -15.24 7.55 7.12
CA ASP A 75 -16.12 6.38 7.09
C ASP A 75 -15.84 5.44 8.27
N VAL A 76 -14.57 5.22 8.56
CA VAL A 76 -14.10 4.33 9.65
C VAL A 76 -12.99 5.04 10.42
N PRO A 77 -13.34 5.88 11.40
CA PRO A 77 -12.33 6.50 12.25
C PRO A 77 -11.68 5.45 13.15
N LEU A 78 -10.35 5.38 13.11
CA LEU A 78 -9.55 4.61 14.06
C LEU A 78 -8.95 5.58 15.07
N GLU A 79 -9.45 5.55 16.29
CA GLU A 79 -9.03 6.42 17.38
C GLU A 79 -8.30 5.60 18.45
N PHE A 80 -7.34 6.21 19.14
CA PHE A 80 -6.72 5.59 20.30
C PHE A 80 -7.69 5.69 21.49
N LEU A 81 -8.59 4.72 21.59
CA LEU A 81 -9.50 4.59 22.73
C LEU A 81 -8.79 3.83 23.85
N GLN A 82 -9.02 4.23 25.11
CA GLN A 82 -8.36 3.63 26.28
C GLN A 82 -8.65 2.12 26.45
N ALA A 83 -9.71 1.61 25.84
CA ALA A 83 -10.19 0.24 26.01
C ALA A 83 -9.92 -0.69 24.81
N GLU A 84 -9.39 -0.17 23.70
CA GLU A 84 -9.23 -0.94 22.46
C GLU A 84 -7.92 -0.56 21.76
N THR A 85 -7.13 -1.56 21.38
CA THR A 85 -5.88 -1.29 20.64
C THR A 85 -6.17 -0.84 19.20
N TYR A 86 -5.20 -0.20 18.56
CA TYR A 86 -5.31 0.15 17.14
C TYR A 86 -5.53 -1.07 16.25
N GLU A 87 -4.89 -2.20 16.59
CA GLU A 87 -5.05 -3.48 15.89
C GLU A 87 -6.47 -4.03 16.03
N ASP A 88 -7.05 -3.98 17.25
CA ASP A 88 -8.43 -4.40 17.50
C ASP A 88 -9.43 -3.56 16.69
N GLN A 89 -9.22 -2.24 16.63
CA GLN A 89 -10.06 -1.35 15.84
C GLN A 89 -9.97 -1.65 14.32
N GLN A 90 -8.78 -1.97 13.81
CA GLN A 90 -8.63 -2.41 12.43
C GLN A 90 -9.42 -3.70 12.17
N LYS A 91 -9.27 -4.71 13.04
CA LYS A 91 -9.99 -5.98 12.95
C LYS A 91 -11.50 -5.83 13.03
N ASN A 92 -11.98 -5.01 13.96
CA ASN A 92 -13.40 -4.92 14.29
C ASN A 92 -14.17 -3.93 13.40
N ARG A 93 -13.47 -3.00 12.73
CA ARG A 93 -14.11 -1.91 11.98
C ARG A 93 -13.60 -1.78 10.56
N TYR A 94 -12.29 -1.62 10.37
CA TYR A 94 -11.72 -1.33 9.05
C TYR A 94 -11.74 -2.53 8.10
N PHE A 95 -11.22 -3.68 8.50
CA PHE A 95 -11.18 -4.86 7.62
C PHE A 95 -12.56 -5.37 7.23
N PRO A 96 -13.58 -5.42 8.14
CA PRO A 96 -14.93 -5.75 7.73
C PRO A 96 -15.53 -4.78 6.70
N GLU A 97 -15.18 -3.50 6.76
CA GLU A 97 -15.64 -2.52 5.78
C GLU A 97 -14.93 -2.70 4.43
N VAL A 98 -13.64 -3.03 4.44
CA VAL A 98 -12.91 -3.39 3.21
C VAL A 98 -13.52 -4.63 2.55
N ASP A 99 -13.90 -5.65 3.32
CA ASP A 99 -14.55 -6.85 2.79
C ASP A 99 -15.91 -6.55 2.14
N LYS A 100 -16.68 -5.61 2.69
CA LYS A 100 -17.91 -5.14 2.02
C LYS A 100 -17.60 -4.49 0.67
N VAL A 101 -16.63 -3.58 0.62
CA VAL A 101 -16.22 -2.93 -0.64
C VAL A 101 -15.66 -3.95 -1.63
N PHE A 102 -14.94 -4.96 -1.15
CA PHE A 102 -14.47 -6.07 -1.97
C PHE A 102 -15.63 -6.81 -2.64
N ILE A 103 -16.67 -7.14 -1.88
CA ILE A 103 -17.88 -7.80 -2.40
C ILE A 103 -18.63 -6.88 -3.37
N GLU A 104 -18.79 -5.60 -3.04
CA GLU A 104 -19.46 -4.60 -3.89
C GLU A 104 -18.79 -4.45 -5.25
N ASN A 105 -17.47 -4.53 -5.32
CA ASN A 105 -16.71 -4.47 -6.58
C ASN A 105 -16.96 -5.70 -7.49
N GLY A 106 -17.26 -6.86 -6.91
CA GLY A 106 -17.67 -8.06 -7.63
C GLY A 106 -16.58 -8.77 -8.45
N ASN A 107 -15.36 -8.26 -8.51
CA ASN A 107 -14.26 -8.89 -9.21
C ASN A 107 -13.54 -9.91 -8.32
N GLU A 108 -13.09 -11.01 -8.93
CA GLU A 108 -12.29 -12.01 -8.24
C GLU A 108 -10.90 -11.45 -7.90
N GLU A 109 -10.37 -11.91 -6.77
CA GLU A 109 -9.01 -11.62 -6.35
C GLU A 109 -8.02 -12.55 -7.07
N VAL A 110 -6.90 -12.01 -7.52
CA VAL A 110 -5.86 -12.77 -8.22
C VAL A 110 -4.54 -12.69 -7.47
N SER A 111 -3.80 -13.81 -7.45
CA SER A 111 -2.44 -13.86 -6.90
C SER A 111 -1.43 -13.40 -7.94
N ILE A 112 -0.44 -12.63 -7.51
CA ILE A 112 0.61 -12.08 -8.35
C ILE A 112 1.89 -12.89 -8.13
N PHE A 113 2.27 -13.69 -9.12
CA PHE A 113 3.52 -14.45 -9.13
C PHE A 113 4.56 -13.71 -9.95
N VAL A 114 5.74 -13.52 -9.40
CA VAL A 114 6.79 -12.70 -10.01
C VAL A 114 8.17 -13.26 -9.73
N ASN A 115 9.12 -12.93 -10.60
CA ASN A 115 10.53 -13.27 -10.42
C ASN A 115 11.25 -12.25 -9.53
N GLN A 116 12.41 -12.63 -9.04
CA GLN A 116 13.30 -11.71 -8.34
C GLN A 116 13.66 -10.52 -9.25
N GLY A 117 13.46 -9.31 -8.73
CA GLY A 117 13.74 -8.06 -9.44
C GLY A 117 12.51 -7.46 -10.14
N ASP A 118 11.42 -8.22 -10.29
CA ASP A 118 10.17 -7.68 -10.82
C ASP A 118 9.55 -6.66 -9.87
N VAL A 119 8.81 -5.72 -10.44
CA VAL A 119 8.11 -4.67 -9.70
C VAL A 119 6.64 -4.66 -10.06
N VAL A 120 5.79 -4.75 -9.05
CA VAL A 120 4.34 -4.56 -9.18
C VAL A 120 4.01 -3.13 -8.79
N LEU A 121 3.55 -2.33 -9.75
CA LEU A 121 3.04 -0.98 -9.49
C LEU A 121 1.52 -1.03 -9.38
N PHE A 122 0.98 -0.43 -8.33
CA PHE A 122 -0.46 -0.35 -8.16
C PHE A 122 -0.90 0.93 -7.44
N HIS A 123 -2.11 1.32 -7.73
CA HIS A 123 -2.76 2.48 -7.14
C HIS A 123 -3.09 2.21 -5.68
N GLY A 124 -2.87 3.15 -4.76
CA GLY A 124 -3.12 2.96 -3.33
C GLY A 124 -4.58 2.71 -2.94
N ARG A 125 -5.54 2.90 -3.85
CA ARG A 125 -6.95 2.48 -3.67
C ARG A 125 -7.21 1.03 -4.04
N LEU A 126 -6.25 0.33 -4.67
CA LEU A 126 -6.42 -1.06 -5.03
C LEU A 126 -6.57 -1.90 -3.76
N ILE A 127 -7.63 -2.69 -3.68
CA ILE A 127 -7.77 -3.66 -2.59
C ILE A 127 -6.77 -4.78 -2.83
N HIS A 128 -5.93 -5.01 -1.83
CA HIS A 128 -4.88 -6.04 -1.89
C HIS A 128 -4.65 -6.66 -0.52
N SER A 129 -4.01 -7.83 -0.52
CA SER A 129 -3.72 -8.63 0.67
C SER A 129 -2.47 -9.49 0.48
N GLY A 130 -2.01 -10.15 1.54
CA GLY A 130 -1.05 -11.24 1.44
C GLY A 130 -1.77 -12.59 1.35
N SER A 131 -1.30 -13.51 0.51
CA SER A 131 -1.83 -14.87 0.49
C SER A 131 -1.24 -15.69 1.64
N THR A 132 -1.94 -16.79 1.99
CA THR A 132 -1.47 -17.76 2.97
C THR A 132 -0.10 -18.31 2.58
N VAL A 133 0.79 -18.46 3.57
CA VAL A 133 2.10 -19.07 3.42
C VAL A 133 1.94 -20.58 3.60
N LEU A 134 1.96 -21.30 2.48
CA LEU A 134 1.79 -22.77 2.49
C LEU A 134 3.09 -23.48 2.93
N LYS A 135 4.25 -22.93 2.57
CA LYS A 135 5.56 -23.47 2.90
C LYS A 135 6.29 -22.57 3.90
N LYS A 136 6.13 -22.88 5.18
CA LYS A 136 6.81 -22.14 6.27
C LYS A 136 8.32 -22.13 6.09
N GLY A 137 8.94 -20.96 6.35
CA GLY A 137 10.39 -20.77 6.19
C GLY A 137 10.85 -20.59 4.75
N SER A 138 9.95 -20.59 3.79
CA SER A 138 10.27 -20.23 2.41
C SER A 138 10.54 -18.71 2.32
N PRO A 139 11.69 -18.29 1.80
CA PRO A 139 12.00 -16.86 1.72
C PRO A 139 11.03 -16.17 0.77
N ARG A 140 10.45 -15.05 1.22
CA ARG A 140 9.67 -14.15 0.39
C ARG A 140 10.03 -12.71 0.77
N HIS A 141 11.21 -12.30 0.34
CA HIS A 141 11.67 -10.94 0.57
C HIS A 141 11.03 -10.00 -0.45
N ALA A 142 10.46 -8.94 0.05
CA ALA A 142 9.88 -7.89 -0.77
C ALA A 142 10.11 -6.51 -0.13
N LEU A 143 10.22 -5.50 -0.98
CA LEU A 143 10.31 -4.12 -0.58
C LEU A 143 9.06 -3.40 -1.09
N ALA A 144 8.20 -2.95 -0.19
CA ALA A 144 7.06 -2.10 -0.54
C ALA A 144 7.46 -0.63 -0.35
N CYS A 145 7.41 0.12 -1.43
CA CYS A 145 7.74 1.54 -1.44
C CYS A 145 6.50 2.34 -1.84
N HIS A 146 6.15 3.34 -1.02
CA HIS A 146 5.00 4.20 -1.27
C HIS A 146 5.46 5.58 -1.75
N TYR A 147 4.77 6.08 -2.76
CA TYR A 147 5.05 7.34 -3.42
C TYR A 147 3.79 8.19 -3.50
N ILE A 148 3.95 9.50 -3.46
CA ILE A 148 2.88 10.47 -3.70
C ILE A 148 3.34 11.48 -4.75
N PRO A 149 2.42 12.16 -5.47
CA PRO A 149 2.80 13.21 -6.40
C PRO A 149 3.40 14.41 -5.65
N PHE A 150 4.32 15.11 -6.30
CA PHE A 150 4.98 16.29 -5.73
C PHE A 150 3.98 17.35 -5.25
N GLN A 151 2.90 17.58 -6.00
CA GLN A 151 1.86 18.57 -5.68
C GLN A 151 0.77 18.03 -4.74
N SER A 152 0.91 16.81 -4.18
CA SER A 152 -0.09 16.30 -3.22
C SER A 152 -0.26 17.26 -2.04
N GLU A 153 -1.49 17.74 -1.86
CA GLU A 153 -1.89 18.60 -0.74
C GLU A 153 -2.47 17.80 0.44
N ASN A 154 -2.85 16.54 0.19
CA ASN A 154 -3.49 15.66 1.17
C ASN A 154 -2.51 15.00 2.14
N TRP A 155 -1.19 15.21 1.96
CA TRP A 155 -0.18 14.67 2.85
C TRP A 155 -0.12 15.44 4.17
N ASP A 156 -0.62 14.81 5.22
CA ASP A 156 -0.78 15.38 6.57
C ASP A 156 0.25 14.88 7.59
N ARG A 157 1.28 14.13 7.14
CA ARG A 157 2.29 13.53 8.01
C ARG A 157 3.53 14.41 8.13
N ASP A 158 4.17 14.35 9.29
CA ASP A 158 5.49 14.99 9.53
C ASP A 158 6.66 14.19 8.93
N TRP A 159 6.35 13.12 8.24
CA TRP A 159 7.36 12.29 7.57
C TRP A 159 7.96 13.02 6.37
N PRO A 160 9.28 12.89 6.17
CA PRO A 160 9.90 13.51 5.02
C PRO A 160 9.42 12.89 3.71
N ARG A 161 9.24 13.74 2.72
CA ARG A 161 9.05 13.36 1.33
C ARG A 161 10.40 13.44 0.64
N ILE A 162 10.80 12.39 -0.07
CA ILE A 162 12.11 12.28 -0.72
C ILE A 162 11.93 12.16 -2.22
N SER A 163 12.38 13.15 -2.94
CA SER A 163 12.38 13.13 -4.41
C SER A 163 13.45 12.20 -4.97
N PHE A 164 13.35 11.84 -6.25
CA PHE A 164 14.32 10.96 -6.91
C PHE A 164 15.71 11.58 -7.11
N ASP A 165 15.87 12.89 -6.93
CA ASP A 165 17.16 13.58 -6.88
C ASP A 165 17.75 13.63 -5.45
N GLY A 166 17.10 13.00 -4.49
CA GLY A 166 17.54 12.90 -3.10
C GLY A 166 17.18 14.11 -2.22
N LYS A 167 16.48 15.10 -2.75
CA LYS A 167 16.02 16.23 -1.93
C LYS A 167 14.96 15.77 -0.95
N ARG A 168 15.13 16.17 0.30
CA ARG A 168 14.23 15.89 1.40
C ARG A 168 13.35 17.11 1.68
N ARG A 169 12.03 16.91 1.68
CA ARG A 169 11.07 17.95 2.08
C ARG A 169 10.30 17.50 3.30
N ILE A 170 10.08 18.44 4.23
CA ILE A 170 9.15 18.27 5.35
C ILE A 170 8.16 19.41 5.19
N LYS A 171 6.86 19.09 5.11
CA LYS A 171 5.81 20.11 5.14
C LYS A 171 5.64 20.50 6.60
N TYR A 172 6.23 21.62 7.01
CA TYR A 172 5.89 22.20 8.30
C TYR A 172 4.44 22.68 8.21
N ARG A 173 3.59 22.26 9.14
CA ARG A 173 2.33 22.96 9.34
C ARG A 173 2.69 24.36 9.74
N SER A 174 2.36 25.38 8.93
CA SER A 174 2.29 26.75 9.41
C SER A 174 1.20 26.74 10.48
N ASN A 175 1.58 27.01 11.72
CA ASN A 175 0.62 27.33 12.77
C ASN A 175 0.07 28.71 12.43
N ASP A 176 -0.99 28.77 11.57
CA ASP A 176 -1.83 29.93 11.40
C ASP A 176 -3.16 29.70 12.14
#